data_567c8ca052a08a4dee2bb9fad3532f2b
#
_entry.id   567c8ca052a08a4dee2bb9fad3532f2b
#
_cell.length_a   1.000
_cell.length_b   1.000
_cell.length_c   1.000
_cell.angle_alpha   90.00
_cell.angle_beta   90.00
_cell.angle_gamma   90.00
#
_symmetry.space_group_name_H-M   'P 1'
#
loop_
_entity.id
_entity.type
_entity.pdbx_description
1 polymer ?
#
loop_
_entity_poly.entity_id
_entity_poly.type
_entity_poly.pdbx_seq_one_letter_code
_entity_poly.pdbx_strand_id
1 'polypeptide(L)'
;VGTVTVNGVEETRSDGQYIGNDNYRFNITEKDGGAKNSNLVDAEVGVIQAFNYLASNSKTDTDKMGIMGSSWGGYSTTFVTGILGDKVKAAYSQYGSGFYGPTSDGTKYESFWTDNGYFPKDEFAIEEWYSYLDPSAYLENITANYYMDAAAKDTFFRPKSVEATLNKAANMGNAASANHVWSYNSSHESISGSDSVYTFMDYYLKGQGTAPSKTEITKTVLQQDGTNKVHIKV
;
A
#
# COMPACT_ATOMS: atom_id res chain seq x y z
N VAL A 1 -4.41 0.13 23.42
CA VAL A 1 -3.47 0.58 24.46
C VAL A 1 -2.94 -0.64 25.14
N GLY A 2 -1.68 -0.97 24.93
CA GLY A 2 -1.01 -2.06 25.63
C GLY A 2 0.01 -1.48 26.61
N THR A 3 0.00 -1.96 27.84
CA THR A 3 1.13 -1.82 28.75
C THR A 3 2.17 -2.88 28.42
N VAL A 4 3.41 -2.48 28.26
CA VAL A 4 4.55 -3.37 28.06
C VAL A 4 5.48 -3.21 29.25
N THR A 5 5.89 -4.30 29.85
CA THR A 5 6.89 -4.27 30.90
C THR A 5 8.28 -4.40 30.27
N VAL A 6 9.06 -3.34 30.30
CA VAL A 6 10.44 -3.32 29.83
C VAL A 6 11.36 -3.18 31.06
N ASN A 7 12.26 -4.15 31.27
CA ASN A 7 13.19 -4.18 32.40
C ASN A 7 12.49 -4.02 33.77
N GLY A 8 11.28 -4.56 33.92
CA GLY A 8 10.53 -4.49 35.19
C GLY A 8 9.78 -3.17 35.41
N VAL A 9 9.80 -2.25 34.46
CA VAL A 9 9.02 -1.00 34.48
C VAL A 9 7.85 -1.14 33.50
N GLU A 10 6.66 -0.85 34.01
CA GLU A 10 5.45 -0.83 33.18
C GLU A 10 5.42 0.47 32.37
N GLU A 11 5.57 0.36 31.05
CA GLU A 11 5.46 1.47 30.12
C GLU A 11 4.12 1.39 29.39
N THR A 12 3.33 2.44 29.51
CA THR A 12 2.13 2.60 28.69
C THR A 12 2.57 3.07 27.31
N ARG A 13 2.55 2.20 26.31
CA ARG A 13 2.75 2.61 24.92
C ARG A 13 1.49 3.29 24.43
N SER A 14 1.63 4.58 24.22
CA SER A 14 0.61 5.44 23.63
C SER A 14 0.57 5.35 22.10
N ASP A 15 1.56 4.75 21.48
CA ASP A 15 1.80 4.66 20.04
C ASP A 15 0.55 4.10 19.35
N GLY A 16 -0.03 3.03 19.84
CA GLY A 16 -1.28 2.47 19.32
C GLY A 16 -2.51 3.38 19.44
N GLN A 17 -2.48 4.39 20.31
CA GLN A 17 -3.56 5.38 20.40
C GLN A 17 -3.59 6.35 19.24
N TYR A 18 -2.44 6.61 18.62
CA TYR A 18 -2.27 7.69 17.65
C TYR A 18 -2.24 7.22 16.20
N ILE A 19 -2.19 5.91 15.96
CA ILE A 19 -2.23 5.36 14.60
C ILE A 19 -3.47 5.86 13.83
N GLY A 20 -4.59 6.07 14.52
CA GLY A 20 -5.80 6.64 13.95
C GLY A 20 -5.82 8.16 13.79
N ASN A 21 -4.78 8.89 14.22
CA ASN A 21 -4.77 10.34 14.21
C ASN A 21 -3.83 10.89 13.14
N ASP A 22 -4.40 11.53 12.11
CA ASP A 22 -3.67 12.07 10.97
C ASP A 22 -2.64 13.13 11.36
N ASN A 23 -2.86 13.89 12.42
CA ASN A 23 -1.88 14.86 12.91
C ASN A 23 -0.55 14.19 13.32
N TYR A 24 -0.58 12.96 13.82
CA TYR A 24 0.62 12.24 14.22
C TYR A 24 1.28 11.50 13.04
N ARG A 25 0.50 11.09 12.04
CA ARG A 25 1.03 10.47 10.82
C ARG A 25 1.88 11.45 10.03
N PHE A 26 1.41 12.69 9.92
CA PHE A 26 2.03 13.74 9.14
C PHE A 26 2.79 14.78 9.97
N ASN A 27 3.06 14.48 11.27
CA ASN A 27 3.87 15.34 12.11
C ASN A 27 5.36 15.19 11.81
N ILE A 28 5.76 15.77 10.70
CA ILE A 28 7.12 15.72 10.16
C ILE A 28 7.69 17.13 10.28
N THR A 29 8.50 17.38 11.31
CA THR A 29 9.16 18.67 11.49
C THR A 29 10.64 18.47 11.75
N GLU A 30 11.47 19.38 11.25
CA GLU A 30 12.92 19.30 11.41
C GLU A 30 13.33 19.28 12.91
N LYS A 31 12.71 20.12 13.73
CA LYS A 31 13.00 20.20 15.16
C LYS A 31 12.68 18.92 15.93
N ASP A 32 11.67 18.15 15.46
CA ASP A 32 11.24 16.92 16.11
C ASP A 32 11.89 15.68 15.48
N GLY A 33 12.78 15.88 14.52
CA GLY A 33 13.60 14.83 13.91
C GLY A 33 13.07 14.25 12.63
N GLY A 34 12.21 14.98 11.91
CA GLY A 34 11.75 14.60 10.57
C GLY A 34 10.77 13.43 10.55
N ALA A 35 10.89 12.59 9.52
CA ALA A 35 10.00 11.46 9.27
C ALA A 35 9.89 10.47 10.43
N LYS A 36 10.97 10.28 11.21
CA LYS A 36 10.97 9.35 12.36
C LYS A 36 10.04 9.77 13.49
N ASN A 37 9.55 11.01 13.48
CA ASN A 37 8.55 11.48 14.45
C ASN A 37 7.11 11.07 14.05
N SER A 38 6.92 10.56 12.86
CA SER A 38 5.64 10.02 12.43
C SER A 38 5.34 8.71 13.15
N ASN A 39 4.11 8.55 13.66
CA ASN A 39 3.67 7.30 14.26
C ASN A 39 3.56 6.14 13.26
N LEU A 40 3.62 6.42 11.95
CA LEU A 40 3.71 5.39 10.93
C LEU A 40 5.01 4.59 11.04
N VAL A 41 6.10 5.20 11.46
CA VAL A 41 7.38 4.49 11.68
C VAL A 41 7.20 3.37 12.69
N ASP A 42 6.56 3.65 13.83
CA ASP A 42 6.31 2.63 14.85
C ASP A 42 5.39 1.54 14.36
N ALA A 43 4.35 1.91 13.59
CA ALA A 43 3.43 0.96 12.99
C ALA A 43 4.14 0.00 12.03
N GLU A 44 4.95 0.55 11.11
CA GLU A 44 5.65 -0.24 10.10
C GLU A 44 6.77 -1.09 10.70
N VAL A 45 7.49 -0.58 11.68
CA VAL A 45 8.45 -1.37 12.47
C VAL A 45 7.74 -2.55 13.15
N GLY A 46 6.54 -2.33 13.70
CA GLY A 46 5.73 -3.40 14.29
C GLY A 46 5.36 -4.48 13.29
N VAL A 47 4.95 -4.10 12.07
CA VAL A 47 4.64 -5.06 10.98
C VAL A 47 5.88 -5.84 10.56
N ILE A 48 7.03 -5.16 10.38
CA ILE A 48 8.30 -5.80 10.02
C ILE A 48 8.75 -6.78 11.12
N GLN A 49 8.63 -6.40 12.38
CA GLN A 49 8.97 -7.28 13.51
C GLN A 49 8.05 -8.51 13.57
N ALA A 50 6.75 -8.34 13.34
CA ALA A 50 5.80 -9.46 13.28
C ALA A 50 6.14 -10.42 12.13
N PHE A 51 6.48 -9.90 10.96
CA PHE A 51 6.92 -10.71 9.82
C PHE A 51 8.19 -11.49 10.15
N ASN A 52 9.21 -10.84 10.70
CA ASN A 52 10.45 -11.49 11.09
C ASN A 52 10.25 -12.53 12.21
N TYR A 53 9.35 -12.26 13.15
CA TYR A 53 8.98 -13.24 14.18
C TYR A 53 8.36 -14.49 13.58
N LEU A 54 7.40 -14.33 12.65
CA LEU A 54 6.83 -15.45 11.92
C LEU A 54 7.90 -16.23 11.14
N ALA A 55 8.78 -15.53 10.44
CA ALA A 55 9.87 -16.14 9.68
C ALA A 55 10.85 -16.93 10.55
N SER A 56 11.05 -16.53 11.80
CA SER A 56 11.92 -17.25 12.77
C SER A 56 11.31 -18.53 13.34
N ASN A 57 10.00 -18.74 13.14
CA ASN A 57 9.33 -19.92 13.66
C ASN A 57 9.66 -21.14 12.79
N SER A 58 10.13 -22.23 13.39
CA SER A 58 10.52 -23.47 12.68
C SER A 58 9.38 -24.17 11.93
N LYS A 59 8.13 -23.78 12.16
CA LYS A 59 6.95 -24.29 11.44
C LYS A 59 6.56 -23.41 10.24
N THR A 60 7.21 -22.27 10.05
CA THR A 60 6.93 -21.36 8.96
C THR A 60 7.74 -21.73 7.72
N ASP A 61 7.06 -21.91 6.61
CA ASP A 61 7.69 -22.00 5.29
C ASP A 61 7.97 -20.57 4.79
N THR A 62 9.22 -20.14 4.89
CA THR A 62 9.63 -18.77 4.51
C THR A 62 9.49 -18.48 3.03
N ASP A 63 9.42 -19.51 2.18
CA ASP A 63 9.15 -19.36 0.75
C ASP A 63 7.66 -19.17 0.43
N LYS A 64 6.80 -19.20 1.45
CA LYS A 64 5.35 -19.04 1.34
C LYS A 64 4.80 -17.95 2.26
N MET A 65 5.57 -16.93 2.52
CA MET A 65 5.14 -15.79 3.34
C MET A 65 4.56 -14.67 2.48
N GLY A 66 3.43 -14.14 2.92
CA GLY A 66 2.77 -13.01 2.27
C GLY A 66 2.30 -11.96 3.26
N ILE A 67 1.92 -10.80 2.74
CA ILE A 67 1.38 -9.68 3.49
C ILE A 67 0.06 -9.25 2.85
N MET A 68 -0.93 -8.93 3.68
CA MET A 68 -2.19 -8.34 3.23
C MET A 68 -2.69 -7.30 4.21
N GLY A 69 -3.41 -6.33 3.71
CA GLY A 69 -4.03 -5.32 4.54
C GLY A 69 -4.97 -4.41 3.78
N SER A 70 -5.82 -3.71 4.52
CA SER A 70 -6.84 -2.81 3.99
C SER A 70 -6.63 -1.39 4.50
N SER A 71 -6.88 -0.38 3.67
CA SER A 71 -6.75 1.04 4.02
C SER A 71 -5.31 1.35 4.45
N TRP A 72 -5.08 1.88 5.64
CA TRP A 72 -3.73 2.02 6.20
C TRP A 72 -2.98 0.69 6.28
N GLY A 73 -3.67 -0.43 6.45
CA GLY A 73 -3.07 -1.76 6.30
C GLY A 73 -2.66 -2.08 4.86
N GLY A 74 -3.39 -1.56 3.87
CA GLY A 74 -2.99 -1.62 2.46
C GLY A 74 -1.74 -0.77 2.18
N TYR A 75 -1.66 0.43 2.78
CA TYR A 75 -0.45 1.23 2.79
C TYR A 75 0.73 0.44 3.36
N SER A 76 0.58 -0.11 4.59
CA SER A 76 1.60 -0.95 5.21
C SER A 76 1.99 -2.15 4.35
N THR A 77 1.02 -2.79 3.69
CA THR A 77 1.29 -3.90 2.77
C THR A 77 2.23 -3.47 1.65
N THR A 78 1.95 -2.36 0.99
CA THR A 78 2.78 -1.83 -0.10
C THR A 78 4.15 -1.40 0.41
N PHE A 79 4.18 -0.63 1.49
CA PHE A 79 5.39 -0.10 2.12
C PHE A 79 6.34 -1.21 2.59
N VAL A 80 5.81 -2.12 3.43
CA VAL A 80 6.63 -3.20 4.02
C VAL A 80 7.08 -4.21 2.98
N THR A 81 6.26 -4.47 1.94
CA THR A 81 6.70 -5.33 0.83
C THR A 81 7.91 -4.75 0.13
N GLY A 82 7.95 -3.43 -0.09
CA GLY A 82 9.12 -2.76 -0.65
C GLY A 82 10.35 -2.77 0.27
N ILE A 83 10.14 -2.67 1.59
CA ILE A 83 11.24 -2.75 2.57
C ILE A 83 11.81 -4.17 2.69
N LEU A 84 10.96 -5.18 2.72
CA LEU A 84 11.37 -6.59 2.90
C LEU A 84 11.82 -7.26 1.60
N GLY A 85 11.47 -6.69 0.45
CA GLY A 85 11.89 -7.17 -0.86
C GLY A 85 11.55 -8.63 -1.11
N ASP A 86 12.56 -9.43 -1.42
CA ASP A 86 12.46 -10.85 -1.80
C ASP A 86 11.94 -11.79 -0.68
N LYS A 87 11.86 -11.33 0.55
CA LYS A 87 11.27 -12.09 1.65
C LYS A 87 9.76 -12.23 1.53
N VAL A 88 9.09 -11.28 0.90
CA VAL A 88 7.65 -11.33 0.67
C VAL A 88 7.39 -11.99 -0.68
N LYS A 89 6.57 -13.06 -0.69
CA LYS A 89 6.26 -13.82 -1.91
C LYS A 89 4.94 -13.39 -2.56
N ALA A 90 3.99 -12.94 -1.76
CA ALA A 90 2.71 -12.41 -2.23
C ALA A 90 2.26 -11.24 -1.36
N ALA A 91 1.77 -10.18 -1.98
CA ALA A 91 1.31 -8.98 -1.30
C ALA A 91 -0.04 -8.54 -1.88
N TYR A 92 -1.06 -8.47 -1.03
CA TYR A 92 -2.40 -8.03 -1.41
C TYR A 92 -2.75 -6.74 -0.68
N SER A 93 -2.68 -5.62 -1.39
CA SER A 93 -2.99 -4.29 -0.88
C SER A 93 -4.43 -3.92 -1.25
N GLN A 94 -5.28 -3.77 -0.25
CA GLN A 94 -6.63 -3.27 -0.45
C GLN A 94 -6.64 -1.76 -0.20
N TYR A 95 -6.85 -0.97 -1.24
CA TYR A 95 -6.80 0.49 -1.35
C TYR A 95 -5.51 1.18 -0.86
N GLY A 96 -4.43 0.51 -0.57
CA GLY A 96 -3.19 1.18 -0.18
C GLY A 96 -2.35 1.53 -1.40
N SER A 97 -1.95 2.79 -1.51
CA SER A 97 -1.06 3.27 -2.58
C SER A 97 0.06 4.14 -2.02
N GLY A 98 0.99 4.58 -2.84
CA GLY A 98 1.84 5.73 -2.59
C GLY A 98 1.25 7.01 -3.20
N PHE A 99 2.04 8.06 -3.28
CA PHE A 99 1.69 9.33 -3.92
C PHE A 99 0.51 10.06 -3.26
N TYR A 100 0.65 10.37 -1.98
CA TYR A 100 -0.42 10.98 -1.16
C TYR A 100 -0.64 12.46 -1.38
N GLY A 101 0.33 13.17 -1.96
CA GLY A 101 0.26 14.60 -2.16
C GLY A 101 1.24 15.10 -3.21
N PRO A 102 1.46 16.41 -3.32
CA PRO A 102 2.38 16.98 -4.29
C PRO A 102 3.81 16.51 -4.04
N THR A 103 4.49 16.17 -5.13
CA THR A 103 5.90 15.76 -5.14
C THR A 103 6.81 16.95 -5.40
N SER A 104 8.10 16.83 -5.07
CA SER A 104 9.11 17.87 -5.28
C SER A 104 9.33 18.23 -6.76
N ASP A 105 9.02 17.34 -7.70
CA ASP A 105 9.07 17.59 -9.14
C ASP A 105 7.89 18.39 -9.69
N GLY A 106 6.96 18.80 -8.82
CA GLY A 106 5.78 19.58 -9.16
C GLY A 106 4.58 18.76 -9.62
N THR A 107 4.66 17.42 -9.63
CA THR A 107 3.50 16.58 -9.89
C THR A 107 2.50 16.70 -8.75
N LYS A 108 1.25 16.99 -9.07
CA LYS A 108 0.19 17.13 -8.07
C LYS A 108 -0.60 15.84 -7.98
N TYR A 109 -0.44 15.18 -6.84
CA TYR A 109 -1.34 14.15 -6.38
C TYR A 109 -2.24 14.71 -5.29
N GLU A 110 -3.43 14.19 -5.18
CA GLU A 110 -4.44 14.63 -4.24
C GLU A 110 -4.97 13.44 -3.47
N SER A 111 -5.30 13.65 -2.21
CA SER A 111 -5.87 12.67 -1.30
C SER A 111 -6.76 13.35 -0.28
N PHE A 112 -7.49 12.58 0.50
CA PHE A 112 -8.22 13.10 1.66
C PHE A 112 -7.33 13.97 2.55
N TRP A 113 -6.07 13.59 2.73
CA TRP A 113 -5.14 14.30 3.62
C TRP A 113 -4.67 15.63 3.05
N THR A 114 -4.50 15.75 1.74
CA THR A 114 -4.22 17.05 1.10
C THR A 114 -5.43 17.98 1.19
N ASP A 115 -6.62 17.46 0.95
CA ASP A 115 -7.86 18.25 0.97
C ASP A 115 -8.19 18.79 2.35
N ASN A 116 -7.89 18.01 3.39
CA ASN A 116 -8.14 18.38 4.79
C ASN A 116 -6.94 19.03 5.48
N GLY A 117 -5.87 19.29 4.75
CA GLY A 117 -4.71 20.01 5.24
C GLY A 117 -3.80 19.27 6.21
N TYR A 118 -3.91 17.94 6.30
CA TYR A 118 -3.03 17.08 7.10
C TYR A 118 -1.69 16.81 6.42
N PHE A 119 -1.69 16.69 5.08
CA PHE A 119 -0.47 16.42 4.33
C PHE A 119 0.54 17.56 4.48
N PRO A 120 1.85 17.29 4.57
CA PRO A 120 2.89 18.30 4.68
C PRO A 120 2.81 19.40 3.63
N LYS A 121 3.14 20.64 4.00
CA LYS A 121 3.08 21.81 3.12
C LYS A 121 4.44 22.47 2.91
N ASP A 122 5.38 22.26 3.83
CA ASP A 122 6.73 22.76 3.70
C ASP A 122 7.62 21.75 2.96
N GLU A 123 8.64 22.27 2.28
CA GLU A 123 9.51 21.49 1.41
C GLU A 123 10.25 20.38 2.17
N PHE A 124 10.77 20.69 3.35
CA PHE A 124 11.46 19.71 4.20
C PHE A 124 10.55 18.52 4.52
N ALA A 125 9.34 18.77 4.99
CA ALA A 125 8.43 17.72 5.39
C ALA A 125 7.91 16.88 4.20
N ILE A 126 7.75 17.50 3.03
CA ILE A 126 7.40 16.81 1.78
C ILE A 126 8.56 15.89 1.34
N GLU A 127 9.80 16.38 1.39
CA GLU A 127 10.98 15.58 1.05
C GLU A 127 11.16 14.40 1.99
N GLU A 128 11.03 14.61 3.31
CA GLU A 128 11.07 13.56 4.32
C GLU A 128 9.96 12.51 4.11
N TRP A 129 8.73 12.96 3.79
CA TRP A 129 7.64 12.06 3.48
C TRP A 129 7.97 11.13 2.31
N TYR A 130 8.37 11.70 1.18
CA TYR A 130 8.66 10.92 -0.02
C TYR A 130 9.95 10.10 0.05
N SER A 131 10.88 10.50 0.90
CA SER A 131 12.12 9.76 1.09
C SER A 131 11.98 8.54 2.00
N TYR A 132 11.08 8.64 3.00
CA TYR A 132 11.05 7.65 4.08
C TYR A 132 9.69 7.05 4.38
N LEU A 133 8.59 7.72 4.12
CA LEU A 133 7.26 7.28 4.53
C LEU A 133 6.35 6.94 3.36
N ASP A 134 6.48 7.58 2.21
CA ASP A 134 5.62 7.24 1.08
C ASP A 134 6.01 5.88 0.49
N PRO A 135 5.08 4.95 0.30
CA PRO A 135 5.37 3.66 -0.35
C PRO A 135 6.06 3.78 -1.69
N SER A 136 5.88 4.91 -2.39
CA SER A 136 6.51 5.15 -3.69
C SER A 136 8.04 5.14 -3.66
N ALA A 137 8.66 5.37 -2.50
CA ALA A 137 10.10 5.29 -2.31
C ALA A 137 10.66 3.87 -2.48
N TYR A 138 9.83 2.84 -2.26
CA TYR A 138 10.28 1.45 -2.14
C TYR A 138 9.68 0.53 -3.20
N LEU A 139 8.85 1.04 -4.12
CA LEU A 139 8.16 0.22 -5.13
C LEU A 139 9.11 -0.56 -6.03
N GLU A 140 10.29 -0.03 -6.31
CA GLU A 140 11.31 -0.70 -7.13
C GLU A 140 11.90 -1.96 -6.48
N ASN A 141 11.79 -2.06 -5.16
CA ASN A 141 12.28 -3.21 -4.40
C ASN A 141 11.25 -4.35 -4.31
N ILE A 142 10.02 -4.13 -4.78
CA ILE A 142 8.97 -5.14 -4.75
C ILE A 142 9.27 -6.21 -5.80
N THR A 143 9.62 -7.41 -5.32
CA THR A 143 9.80 -8.61 -6.15
C THR A 143 8.66 -9.61 -5.99
N ALA A 144 7.78 -9.37 -5.03
CA ALA A 144 6.61 -10.19 -4.74
C ALA A 144 5.61 -10.22 -5.89
N ASN A 145 4.75 -11.24 -5.91
CA ASN A 145 3.48 -11.15 -6.62
C ASN A 145 2.64 -10.09 -5.90
N TYR A 146 2.36 -8.98 -6.58
CA TYR A 146 1.71 -7.82 -5.99
C TYR A 146 0.34 -7.61 -6.62
N TYR A 147 -0.67 -7.43 -5.78
CA TYR A 147 -2.03 -7.18 -6.22
C TYR A 147 -2.64 -6.01 -5.45
N MET A 148 -3.30 -5.11 -6.17
CA MET A 148 -4.03 -4.01 -5.56
C MET A 148 -5.51 -4.09 -5.89
N ASP A 149 -6.32 -4.07 -4.85
CA ASP A 149 -7.78 -3.93 -4.95
C ASP A 149 -8.13 -2.46 -4.69
N ALA A 150 -8.71 -1.79 -5.66
CA ALA A 150 -8.92 -0.36 -5.66
C ALA A 150 -10.37 0.02 -5.92
N ALA A 151 -10.82 1.12 -5.35
CA ALA A 151 -12.14 1.68 -5.57
C ALA A 151 -12.07 2.95 -6.41
N ALA A 152 -12.86 3.02 -7.48
CA ALA A 152 -12.83 4.14 -8.41
C ALA A 152 -13.35 5.47 -7.84
N LYS A 153 -14.08 5.43 -6.73
CA LYS A 153 -14.57 6.61 -5.99
C LYS A 153 -13.86 6.80 -4.65
N ASP A 154 -12.71 6.16 -4.44
CA ASP A 154 -11.93 6.33 -3.23
C ASP A 154 -11.41 7.78 -3.13
N THR A 155 -11.69 8.42 -2.00
CA THR A 155 -11.23 9.79 -1.71
C THR A 155 -9.96 9.82 -0.89
N PHE A 156 -9.62 8.72 -0.22
CA PHE A 156 -8.37 8.56 0.54
C PHE A 156 -7.22 8.19 -0.39
N PHE A 157 -7.37 7.08 -1.11
CA PHE A 157 -6.38 6.53 -2.05
C PHE A 157 -6.91 6.70 -3.48
N ARG A 158 -6.76 7.90 -4.00
CA ARG A 158 -7.39 8.28 -5.27
C ARG A 158 -6.85 7.48 -6.45
N PRO A 159 -7.67 7.27 -7.50
CA PRO A 159 -7.30 6.48 -8.67
C PRO A 159 -5.96 6.89 -9.30
N LYS A 160 -5.67 8.19 -9.38
CA LYS A 160 -4.39 8.69 -9.93
C LYS A 160 -3.18 8.18 -9.13
N SER A 161 -3.28 8.15 -7.80
CA SER A 161 -2.22 7.66 -6.91
C SER A 161 -2.06 6.13 -7.01
N VAL A 162 -3.18 5.42 -7.09
CA VAL A 162 -3.19 3.96 -7.32
C VAL A 162 -2.54 3.62 -8.67
N GLU A 163 -2.92 4.30 -9.74
CA GLU A 163 -2.35 4.10 -11.07
C GLU A 163 -0.84 4.39 -11.08
N ALA A 164 -0.41 5.48 -10.47
CA ALA A 164 1.01 5.82 -10.36
C ALA A 164 1.79 4.74 -9.59
N THR A 165 1.22 4.22 -8.50
CA THR A 165 1.81 3.13 -7.72
C THR A 165 1.99 1.87 -8.55
N LEU A 166 0.94 1.43 -9.24
CA LEU A 166 0.97 0.24 -10.08
C LEU A 166 1.94 0.39 -11.26
N ASN A 167 1.91 1.54 -11.92
CA ASN A 167 2.80 1.83 -13.04
C ASN A 167 4.27 1.84 -12.61
N LYS A 168 4.58 2.41 -11.44
CA LYS A 168 5.94 2.42 -10.93
C LYS A 168 6.40 1.01 -10.57
N ALA A 169 5.60 0.23 -9.86
CA ALA A 169 5.92 -1.15 -9.51
C ALA A 169 6.09 -2.05 -10.75
N ALA A 170 5.19 -1.93 -11.75
CA ALA A 170 5.26 -2.70 -12.99
C ALA A 170 6.46 -2.30 -13.87
N ASN A 171 6.76 -1.01 -14.00
CA ASN A 171 7.79 -0.48 -14.86
C ASN A 171 9.22 -0.68 -14.32
N MET A 172 9.37 -0.84 -13.03
CA MET A 172 10.68 -1.11 -12.43
C MET A 172 11.15 -2.53 -12.68
N GLY A 173 10.30 -3.43 -13.20
CA GLY A 173 10.66 -4.77 -13.65
C GLY A 173 11.04 -5.75 -12.53
N ASN A 174 10.90 -5.37 -11.27
CA ASN A 174 11.29 -6.19 -10.13
C ASN A 174 10.11 -6.98 -9.55
N ALA A 175 8.88 -6.46 -9.65
CA ALA A 175 7.71 -7.19 -9.20
C ALA A 175 7.46 -8.41 -10.09
N ALA A 176 7.31 -9.59 -9.49
CA ALA A 176 7.02 -10.83 -10.21
C ALA A 176 5.68 -10.73 -10.95
N SER A 177 4.70 -10.07 -10.35
CA SER A 177 3.50 -9.60 -11.02
C SER A 177 2.97 -8.37 -10.28
N ALA A 178 2.53 -7.36 -11.03
CA ALA A 178 1.75 -6.26 -10.50
C ALA A 178 0.40 -6.30 -11.18
N ASN A 179 -0.65 -6.57 -10.43
CA ASN A 179 -2.01 -6.69 -10.94
C ASN A 179 -2.99 -5.94 -10.07
N HIS A 180 -4.17 -5.68 -10.59
CA HIS A 180 -5.17 -4.88 -9.88
C HIS A 180 -6.58 -5.20 -10.34
N VAL A 181 -7.54 -4.84 -9.49
CA VAL A 181 -8.95 -4.78 -9.81
C VAL A 181 -9.52 -3.42 -9.43
N TRP A 182 -10.44 -2.92 -10.23
CA TRP A 182 -11.17 -1.69 -9.97
C TRP A 182 -12.63 -1.98 -9.66
N SER A 183 -13.07 -1.59 -8.48
CA SER A 183 -14.49 -1.57 -8.12
C SER A 183 -15.09 -0.22 -8.53
N TYR A 184 -15.62 -0.13 -9.74
CA TYR A 184 -15.97 1.13 -10.40
C TYR A 184 -17.05 1.97 -9.68
N ASN A 185 -17.95 1.35 -8.96
CA ASN A 185 -19.01 2.08 -8.26
C ASN A 185 -18.83 2.11 -6.74
N SER A 186 -17.63 1.81 -6.28
CA SER A 186 -17.31 1.70 -4.86
C SER A 186 -16.48 2.89 -4.38
N SER A 187 -16.74 3.29 -3.13
CA SER A 187 -15.89 4.16 -2.33
C SER A 187 -14.96 3.33 -1.45
N HIS A 188 -14.18 4.01 -0.62
CA HIS A 188 -13.25 3.37 0.33
C HIS A 188 -13.87 2.29 1.24
N GLU A 189 -15.16 2.36 1.52
CA GLU A 189 -15.85 1.50 2.49
C GLU A 189 -16.57 0.31 1.87
N SER A 190 -16.64 0.22 0.55
CA SER A 190 -17.56 -0.69 -0.13
C SER A 190 -16.90 -1.64 -1.13
N ILE A 191 -15.61 -1.93 -0.98
CA ILE A 191 -15.00 -2.96 -1.81
C ILE A 191 -15.54 -4.33 -1.43
N SER A 192 -16.16 -4.96 -2.38
CA SER A 192 -16.54 -6.34 -2.31
C SER A 192 -15.36 -7.20 -2.74
N GLY A 193 -14.89 -8.10 -1.92
CA GLY A 193 -13.93 -9.06 -2.42
C GLY A 193 -13.04 -9.71 -1.39
N SER A 194 -13.58 -10.09 -0.22
CA SER A 194 -12.86 -10.99 0.68
C SER A 194 -12.37 -12.26 -0.05
N ASP A 195 -13.11 -12.72 -1.06
CA ASP A 195 -12.74 -13.92 -1.82
C ASP A 195 -11.54 -13.73 -2.74
N SER A 196 -11.33 -12.51 -3.25
CA SER A 196 -10.18 -12.21 -4.13
C SER A 196 -8.84 -12.36 -3.40
N VAL A 197 -8.76 -11.95 -2.14
CA VAL A 197 -7.54 -12.08 -1.34
C VAL A 197 -7.20 -13.56 -1.09
N TYR A 198 -8.19 -14.39 -0.77
CA TYR A 198 -7.97 -15.82 -0.55
C TYR A 198 -7.54 -16.51 -1.85
N THR A 199 -8.23 -16.24 -2.96
CA THR A 199 -7.86 -16.76 -4.28
C THR A 199 -6.42 -16.39 -4.65
N PHE A 200 -6.04 -15.13 -4.43
CA PHE A 200 -4.70 -14.64 -4.70
C PHE A 200 -3.64 -15.34 -3.81
N MET A 201 -3.87 -15.39 -2.51
CA MET A 201 -2.93 -16.00 -1.56
C MET A 201 -2.83 -17.52 -1.76
N ASP A 202 -3.95 -18.20 -2.02
CA ASP A 202 -3.95 -19.63 -2.27
C ASP A 202 -3.17 -19.99 -3.53
N TYR A 203 -3.30 -19.18 -4.59
CA TYR A 203 -2.56 -19.40 -5.82
C TYR A 203 -1.05 -19.20 -5.62
N TYR A 204 -0.64 -18.04 -5.12
CA TYR A 204 0.78 -17.69 -5.06
C TYR A 204 1.55 -18.31 -3.88
N LEU A 205 0.88 -18.63 -2.77
CA LEU A 205 1.55 -19.22 -1.60
C LEU A 205 1.34 -20.72 -1.47
N LYS A 206 0.20 -21.26 -1.98
CA LYS A 206 -0.11 -22.69 -1.86
C LYS A 206 -0.07 -23.42 -3.20
N GLY A 207 -0.03 -22.72 -4.33
CA GLY A 207 -0.13 -23.32 -5.67
C GLY A 207 -1.52 -23.89 -5.96
N GLN A 208 -2.58 -23.33 -5.35
CA GLN A 208 -3.95 -23.80 -5.48
C GLN A 208 -4.81 -22.83 -6.28
N GLY A 209 -5.75 -23.35 -7.05
CA GLY A 209 -6.67 -22.55 -7.86
C GLY A 209 -6.08 -22.10 -9.19
N THR A 210 -6.57 -20.97 -9.71
CA THR A 210 -6.13 -20.35 -10.96
C THR A 210 -5.51 -18.99 -10.70
N ALA A 211 -4.52 -18.62 -11.53
CA ALA A 211 -3.91 -17.29 -11.45
C ALA A 211 -4.99 -16.20 -11.57
N PRO A 212 -4.87 -15.10 -10.80
CA PRO A 212 -5.71 -13.94 -11.02
C PRO A 212 -5.56 -13.46 -12.47
N SER A 213 -6.68 -13.31 -13.18
CA SER A 213 -6.68 -12.87 -14.57
C SER A 213 -6.39 -11.38 -14.65
N LYS A 214 -5.57 -10.99 -15.63
CA LYS A 214 -5.36 -9.59 -15.97
C LYS A 214 -6.29 -9.23 -17.13
N THR A 215 -7.18 -8.27 -16.90
CA THR A 215 -8.06 -7.76 -17.95
C THR A 215 -7.30 -6.74 -18.81
N GLU A 216 -7.26 -6.96 -20.11
CA GLU A 216 -6.61 -6.06 -21.05
C GLU A 216 -7.61 -5.46 -22.04
N ILE A 217 -7.54 -4.14 -22.23
CA ILE A 217 -8.24 -3.48 -23.34
C ILE A 217 -7.39 -3.67 -24.59
N THR A 218 -7.83 -4.58 -25.47
CA THR A 218 -7.08 -4.93 -26.69
C THR A 218 -7.38 -3.98 -27.85
N LYS A 219 -8.54 -3.35 -27.87
CA LYS A 219 -8.97 -2.44 -28.92
C LYS A 219 -10.12 -1.55 -28.47
N THR A 220 -10.07 -0.28 -28.86
CA THR A 220 -11.20 0.65 -28.76
C THR A 220 -11.54 1.16 -30.17
N VAL A 221 -12.81 1.12 -30.55
CA VAL A 221 -13.29 1.59 -31.85
C VAL A 221 -14.41 2.58 -31.63
N LEU A 222 -14.24 3.81 -32.13
CA LEU A 222 -15.31 4.79 -32.17
C LEU A 222 -16.32 4.35 -33.24
N GLN A 223 -17.58 4.25 -32.85
CA GLN A 223 -18.68 3.93 -33.75
C GLN A 223 -19.19 5.19 -34.44
N GLN A 224 -19.88 5.03 -35.59
CA GLN A 224 -20.47 6.15 -36.32
C GLN A 224 -21.57 6.89 -35.55
N ASP A 225 -22.18 6.23 -34.59
CA ASP A 225 -23.18 6.81 -33.67
C ASP A 225 -22.56 7.60 -32.50
N GLY A 226 -21.24 7.76 -32.46
CA GLY A 226 -20.51 8.45 -31.40
C GLY A 226 -20.21 7.60 -30.15
N THR A 227 -20.62 6.33 -30.14
CA THR A 227 -20.29 5.42 -29.03
C THR A 227 -18.93 4.75 -29.23
N ASN A 228 -18.36 4.23 -28.16
CA ASN A 228 -17.13 3.46 -28.21
C ASN A 228 -17.41 1.96 -28.02
N LYS A 229 -16.88 1.14 -28.90
CA LYS A 229 -16.81 -0.31 -28.70
C LYS A 229 -15.45 -0.70 -28.15
N VAL A 230 -15.45 -1.27 -26.95
CA VAL A 230 -14.23 -1.71 -26.26
C VAL A 230 -14.14 -3.22 -26.34
N HIS A 231 -13.01 -3.73 -26.79
CA HIS A 231 -12.67 -5.15 -26.79
C HIS A 231 -11.82 -5.44 -25.55
N ILE A 232 -12.29 -6.36 -24.73
CA ILE A 232 -11.63 -6.76 -23.49
C ILE A 232 -11.20 -8.21 -23.64
N LYS A 233 -9.95 -8.47 -23.30
CA LYS A 233 -9.41 -9.81 -23.13
C LYS A 233 -9.31 -10.09 -21.63
N VAL A 234 -9.83 -11.21 -21.20
CA VAL A 234 -9.82 -11.70 -19.80
C VAL A 234 -8.95 -12.94 -19.70
#